data_8c0253f069eb9f2aa0c26b5cd78c99cd
#
_entry.id   8c0253f069eb9f2aa0c26b5cd78c99cd
#
_cell.length_a   1.000
_cell.length_b   1.000
_cell.length_c   1.000
_cell.angle_alpha   90.00
_cell.angle_beta   90.00
_cell.angle_gamma   90.00
#
_symmetry.space_group_name_H-M   'P 1'
#
loop_
_entity.id
_entity.type
_entity.pdbx_description
1 polymer ?
#
loop_
_entity_poly.entity_id
_entity_poly.type
_entity_poly.pdbx_seq_one_letter_code
_entity_poly.pdbx_strand_id
1 'polypeptide(L)'
;MGLLESRNLNFDHVVILGMNDGILPKSSTSHSFIPDSLRRVYGLPVLENQDAISAYIFYRLAQRAKKISLVYNSLTDESNTGEPSRFLKQLEYESAFNFKYREQRSSIEVEQPPTLAIRIVKCRLKVKHV
;
A
#
# COMPACT_ATOMS: atom_id res chain seq x y z
N MET A 1 2.34 -6.28 -12.43
CA MET A 1 2.43 -7.42 -11.48
C MET A 1 1.66 -7.03 -10.22
N GLY A 2 0.76 -7.87 -9.76
CA GLY A 2 0.02 -7.65 -8.52
C GLY A 2 0.85 -8.01 -7.28
N LEU A 3 0.39 -7.56 -6.10
CA LEU A 3 1.07 -7.82 -4.83
C LEU A 3 1.17 -9.33 -4.53
N LEU A 4 0.14 -10.09 -4.83
CA LEU A 4 0.12 -11.54 -4.63
C LEU A 4 1.10 -12.30 -5.55
N GLU A 5 1.29 -11.79 -6.75
CA GLU A 5 2.19 -12.38 -7.76
C GLU A 5 3.66 -12.13 -7.43
N SER A 6 3.96 -11.08 -6.67
CA SER A 6 5.30 -10.77 -6.19
C SER A 6 5.76 -11.66 -5.02
N ARG A 7 4.90 -12.54 -4.55
CA ARG A 7 5.16 -13.48 -3.47
C ARG A 7 6.35 -14.38 -3.81
N ASN A 8 7.31 -14.45 -2.88
CA ASN A 8 8.58 -15.18 -3.02
C ASN A 8 9.61 -14.62 -4.02
N LEU A 9 9.32 -13.50 -4.66
CA LEU A 9 10.29 -12.81 -5.48
C LEU A 9 11.11 -11.80 -4.66
N ASN A 10 12.37 -11.63 -5.01
CA ASN A 10 13.26 -10.66 -4.40
C ASN A 10 13.63 -9.62 -5.45
N PHE A 11 13.51 -8.36 -5.09
CA PHE A 11 13.80 -7.24 -5.98
C PHE A 11 14.74 -6.26 -5.29
N ASP A 12 15.73 -5.76 -6.01
CA ASP A 12 16.59 -4.68 -5.51
C ASP A 12 15.85 -3.33 -5.47
N HIS A 13 14.99 -3.10 -6.46
CA HIS A 13 14.18 -1.90 -6.56
C HIS A 13 12.71 -2.25 -6.70
N VAL A 14 11.88 -1.70 -5.82
CA VAL A 14 10.44 -1.91 -5.80
C VAL A 14 9.72 -0.58 -5.94
N VAL A 15 8.76 -0.53 -6.83
CA VAL A 15 7.82 0.60 -6.96
C VAL A 15 6.42 0.06 -6.73
N ILE A 16 5.75 0.57 -5.70
CA ILE A 16 4.37 0.19 -5.38
C ILE A 16 3.48 1.39 -5.68
N LEU A 17 2.53 1.19 -6.57
CA LEU A 17 1.55 2.18 -6.99
C LEU A 17 0.23 1.96 -6.23
N GLY A 18 -0.55 3.04 -6.09
CA GLY A 18 -1.88 2.94 -5.46
C GLY A 18 -1.83 2.68 -3.96
N MET A 19 -0.84 3.26 -3.26
CA MET A 19 -0.73 3.18 -1.80
C MET A 19 -1.78 4.06 -1.10
N ASN A 20 -3.04 3.94 -1.51
CA ASN A 20 -4.16 4.63 -0.91
C ASN A 20 -4.94 3.72 0.03
N ASP A 21 -5.59 4.32 1.01
CA ASP A 21 -6.50 3.58 1.90
C ASP A 21 -7.69 3.03 1.11
N GLY A 22 -8.09 1.78 1.39
CA GLY A 22 -9.11 1.07 0.62
C GLY A 22 -8.63 0.40 -0.67
N ILE A 23 -7.47 0.81 -1.23
CA ILE A 23 -6.84 0.15 -2.39
C ILE A 23 -5.79 -0.86 -1.91
N LEU A 24 -4.94 -0.46 -0.98
CA LEU A 24 -3.95 -1.34 -0.36
C LEU A 24 -3.83 -1.03 1.14
N PRO A 25 -4.28 -1.94 2.02
CA PRO A 25 -4.98 -3.19 1.74
C PRO A 25 -6.37 -2.97 1.14
N LYS A 26 -6.78 -3.89 0.30
CA LYS A 26 -8.10 -3.84 -0.28
C LYS A 26 -9.14 -4.13 0.80
N SER A 27 -9.93 -3.12 1.17
CA SER A 27 -11.07 -3.32 2.06
C SER A 27 -12.19 -4.00 1.27
N SER A 28 -12.16 -5.34 1.22
CA SER A 28 -13.23 -6.10 0.63
C SER A 28 -14.34 -6.33 1.66
N THR A 29 -15.37 -5.52 1.64
CA THR A 29 -16.64 -5.88 2.24
C THR A 29 -17.29 -6.96 1.39
N SER A 30 -16.85 -8.19 1.54
CA SER A 30 -17.58 -9.31 0.92
C SER A 30 -18.86 -9.52 1.72
N HIS A 31 -19.98 -9.10 1.18
CA HIS A 31 -21.29 -9.49 1.72
C HIS A 31 -21.43 -10.99 1.57
N SER A 32 -21.13 -11.71 2.63
CA SER A 32 -21.34 -13.14 2.72
C SER A 32 -22.61 -13.41 3.50
N PHE A 33 -23.38 -14.43 3.06
CA PHE A 33 -24.52 -14.92 3.81
C PHE A 33 -24.15 -15.51 5.17
N ILE A 34 -22.89 -15.85 5.40
CA ILE A 34 -22.40 -16.40 6.65
C ILE A 34 -21.79 -15.28 7.49
N PRO A 35 -22.36 -14.97 8.66
CA PRO A 35 -21.78 -13.98 9.58
C PRO A 35 -20.37 -14.36 10.03
N ASP A 36 -19.53 -13.36 10.28
CA ASP A 36 -18.14 -13.58 10.70
C ASP A 36 -18.01 -14.34 12.02
N SER A 37 -18.98 -14.20 12.91
CA SER A 37 -19.05 -14.98 14.16
C SER A 37 -19.11 -16.48 13.90
N LEU A 38 -19.94 -16.92 12.96
CA LEU A 38 -20.03 -18.32 12.57
C LEU A 38 -18.77 -18.79 11.84
N ARG A 39 -18.19 -17.94 10.99
CA ARG A 39 -16.94 -18.25 10.30
C ARG A 39 -15.81 -18.56 11.28
N ARG A 40 -15.70 -17.78 12.36
CA ARG A 40 -14.69 -18.01 13.41
C ARG A 40 -14.89 -19.34 14.12
N VAL A 41 -16.14 -19.69 14.47
CA VAL A 41 -16.45 -20.94 15.15
C VAL A 41 -16.10 -22.16 14.29
N TYR A 42 -16.37 -22.09 12.99
CA TYR A 42 -16.11 -23.20 12.04
C TYR A 42 -14.73 -23.14 11.36
N GLY A 43 -13.82 -22.24 11.79
CA GLY A 43 -12.48 -22.14 11.21
C GLY A 43 -12.44 -21.67 9.76
N LEU A 44 -13.48 -21.00 9.29
CA LEU A 44 -13.54 -20.45 7.94
C LEU A 44 -12.70 -19.16 7.85
N PRO A 45 -12.12 -18.85 6.67
CA PRO A 45 -11.34 -17.64 6.50
C PRO A 45 -12.17 -16.38 6.73
N VAL A 46 -11.67 -15.49 7.58
CA VAL A 46 -12.24 -14.19 7.92
C VAL A 46 -11.49 -13.09 7.17
N LEU A 47 -12.11 -11.92 7.01
CA LEU A 47 -11.49 -10.77 6.32
C LEU A 47 -10.17 -10.34 6.97
N GLU A 48 -10.08 -10.42 8.28
CA GLU A 48 -8.86 -10.12 9.04
C GLU A 48 -7.64 -10.95 8.56
N ASN A 49 -7.87 -12.19 8.15
CA ASN A 49 -6.80 -13.04 7.62
C ASN A 49 -6.28 -12.55 6.26
N GLN A 50 -7.14 -11.96 5.43
CA GLN A 50 -6.75 -11.40 4.15
C GLN A 50 -5.88 -10.14 4.32
N ASP A 51 -6.24 -9.30 5.29
CA ASP A 51 -5.46 -8.12 5.66
C ASP A 51 -4.08 -8.52 6.18
N ALA A 52 -4.02 -9.53 7.04
CA ALA A 52 -2.74 -10.05 7.56
C ALA A 52 -1.85 -10.62 6.46
N ILE A 53 -2.41 -11.33 5.48
CA ILE A 53 -1.66 -11.85 4.33
C ILE A 53 -1.12 -10.68 3.47
N SER A 54 -1.95 -9.68 3.20
CA SER A 54 -1.55 -8.50 2.44
C SER A 54 -0.43 -7.72 3.13
N ALA A 55 -0.55 -7.54 4.45
CA ALA A 55 0.48 -6.92 5.27
C ALA A 55 1.80 -7.73 5.23
N TYR A 56 1.72 -9.05 5.41
CA TYR A 56 2.90 -9.91 5.35
C TYR A 56 3.65 -9.79 4.03
N ILE A 57 2.94 -9.84 2.90
CA ILE A 57 3.57 -9.73 1.58
C ILE A 57 4.20 -8.35 1.39
N PHE A 58 3.51 -7.29 1.79
CA PHE A 58 4.01 -5.92 1.71
C PHE A 58 5.30 -5.74 2.53
N TYR A 59 5.30 -6.12 3.81
CA TYR A 59 6.47 -5.99 4.67
C TYR A 59 7.63 -6.87 4.21
N ARG A 60 7.35 -8.06 3.69
CA ARG A 60 8.39 -8.92 3.13
C ARG A 60 9.08 -8.29 1.91
N LEU A 61 8.32 -7.67 1.01
CA LEU A 61 8.88 -6.91 -0.10
C LEU A 61 9.70 -5.72 0.39
N ALA A 62 9.18 -4.99 1.38
CA ALA A 62 9.86 -3.85 1.95
C ALA A 62 11.20 -4.22 2.61
N GLN A 63 11.27 -5.33 3.33
CA GLN A 63 12.48 -5.77 4.04
C GLN A 63 13.62 -6.19 3.09
N ARG A 64 13.28 -6.73 1.92
CA ARG A 64 14.27 -7.28 1.00
C ARG A 64 14.74 -6.31 -0.08
N ALA A 65 14.03 -5.24 -0.30
CA ALA A 65 14.34 -4.25 -1.32
C ALA A 65 15.39 -3.26 -0.82
N LYS A 66 16.42 -3.00 -1.65
CA LYS A 66 17.42 -1.95 -1.38
C LYS A 66 16.84 -0.54 -1.53
N LYS A 67 15.85 -0.40 -2.41
CA LYS A 67 15.19 0.89 -2.68
C LYS A 67 13.71 0.67 -2.94
N ILE A 68 12.89 1.40 -2.21
CA ILE A 68 11.44 1.34 -2.34
C ILE A 68 10.91 2.71 -2.70
N SER A 69 9.99 2.76 -3.66
CA SER A 69 9.24 3.94 -4.00
C SER A 69 7.75 3.63 -3.83
N LEU A 70 7.10 4.33 -2.92
CA LEU A 70 5.69 4.19 -2.64
C LEU A 70 4.96 5.39 -3.25
N VAL A 71 3.96 5.12 -4.06
CA VAL A 71 3.22 6.14 -4.79
C VAL A 71 1.76 6.08 -4.40
N TYR A 72 1.22 7.18 -3.93
CA TYR A 72 -0.20 7.31 -3.65
C TYR A 72 -0.77 8.56 -4.31
N ASN A 73 -2.07 8.56 -4.56
CA ASN A 73 -2.79 9.70 -5.11
C ASN A 73 -3.40 10.51 -3.96
N SER A 74 -3.09 11.81 -3.91
CA SER A 74 -3.63 12.72 -2.88
C SER A 74 -4.93 13.40 -3.30
N LEU A 75 -5.42 13.13 -4.51
CA LEU A 75 -6.70 13.66 -4.96
C LEU A 75 -7.85 12.86 -4.35
N THR A 76 -8.83 13.58 -3.87
CA THR A 76 -10.10 13.00 -3.41
C THR A 76 -11.02 12.85 -4.61
N ASP A 77 -11.49 11.63 -4.85
CA ASP A 77 -12.44 11.28 -5.90
C ASP A 77 -13.57 10.45 -5.27
N GLU A 78 -14.66 10.20 -5.98
CA GLU A 78 -15.79 9.38 -5.48
C GLU A 78 -15.35 7.98 -4.99
N SER A 79 -14.30 7.43 -5.59
CA SER A 79 -13.75 6.11 -5.26
C SER A 79 -12.51 6.14 -4.35
N ASN A 80 -11.95 7.32 -4.05
CA ASN A 80 -10.68 7.44 -3.35
C ASN A 80 -10.68 8.65 -2.42
N THR A 81 -10.42 8.41 -1.14
CA THR A 81 -10.37 9.46 -0.11
C THR A 81 -9.13 10.35 -0.20
N GLY A 82 -8.18 10.05 -1.12
CA GLY A 82 -6.91 10.76 -1.22
C GLY A 82 -5.97 10.51 -0.04
N GLU A 83 -6.35 9.62 0.90
CA GLU A 83 -5.53 9.31 2.06
C GLU A 83 -4.47 8.25 1.76
N PRO A 84 -3.28 8.39 2.35
CA PRO A 84 -2.25 7.36 2.25
C PRO A 84 -2.67 6.10 3.00
N SER A 85 -2.30 4.95 2.46
CA SER A 85 -2.53 3.64 3.06
C SER A 85 -2.05 3.57 4.50
N ARG A 86 -2.79 2.82 5.33
CA ARG A 86 -2.38 2.50 6.71
C ARG A 86 -1.01 1.83 6.79
N PHE A 87 -0.62 1.01 5.79
CA PHE A 87 0.71 0.40 5.74
C PHE A 87 1.82 1.43 5.57
N LEU A 88 1.58 2.49 4.79
CA LEU A 88 2.53 3.58 4.64
C LEU A 88 2.66 4.36 5.95
N LYS A 89 1.55 4.71 6.59
CA LYS A 89 1.54 5.39 7.90
C LYS A 89 2.27 4.53 8.95
N GLN A 90 1.99 3.24 9.01
CA GLN A 90 2.63 2.33 9.96
C GLN A 90 4.14 2.23 9.70
N LEU A 91 4.55 2.10 8.44
CA LEU A 91 5.97 2.08 8.08
C LEU A 91 6.69 3.37 8.47
N GLU A 92 6.04 4.51 8.34
CA GLU A 92 6.58 5.81 8.72
C GLU A 92 6.78 5.95 10.24
N TYR A 93 5.81 5.48 11.03
CA TYR A 93 5.86 5.59 12.49
C TYR A 93 6.71 4.51 13.17
N GLU A 94 6.68 3.29 12.68
CA GLU A 94 7.31 2.15 13.33
C GLU A 94 8.72 1.83 12.81
N SER A 95 9.07 2.32 11.62
CA SER A 95 10.38 2.01 11.03
C SER A 95 11.39 3.14 11.19
N ALA A 96 12.67 2.76 11.33
CA ALA A 96 13.78 3.70 11.32
C ALA A 96 14.21 4.14 9.90
N PHE A 97 13.29 4.07 8.92
CA PHE A 97 13.59 4.43 7.54
C PHE A 97 13.58 5.95 7.35
N ASN A 98 14.51 6.45 6.55
CA ASN A 98 14.51 7.86 6.13
C ASN A 98 13.60 8.02 4.91
N PHE A 99 12.43 8.62 5.11
CA PHE A 99 11.49 8.93 4.05
C PHE A 99 11.87 10.22 3.33
N LYS A 100 11.87 10.18 2.00
CA LYS A 100 11.97 11.37 1.16
C LYS A 100 10.65 11.53 0.43
N TYR A 101 9.95 12.61 0.74
CA TYR A 101 8.70 12.96 0.08
C TYR A 101 8.99 13.76 -1.18
N ARG A 102 8.31 13.41 -2.26
CA ARG A 102 8.33 14.16 -3.51
C ARG A 102 6.90 14.25 -4.03
N GLU A 103 6.41 15.46 -4.14
CA GLU A 103 5.13 15.74 -4.80
C GLU A 103 5.41 15.98 -6.29
N GLN A 104 4.66 15.29 -7.12
CA GLN A 104 4.70 15.48 -8.56
C GLN A 104 3.31 15.90 -9.01
N ARG A 105 3.19 17.10 -9.53
CA ARG A 105 1.99 17.61 -10.16
C ARG A 105 2.17 17.48 -11.66
N SER A 106 1.24 16.82 -12.31
CA SER A 106 1.17 16.80 -13.76
C SER A 106 0.37 18.02 -14.21
N SER A 107 1.03 19.04 -14.72
CA SER A 107 0.36 20.11 -15.44
C SER A 107 0.22 19.67 -16.91
N ILE A 108 -0.79 18.87 -17.19
CA ILE A 108 -1.27 18.75 -18.55
C ILE A 108 -2.22 19.93 -18.71
N GLU A 109 -1.83 20.95 -19.46
CA GLU A 109 -2.71 22.00 -19.95
C GLU A 109 -3.65 21.39 -20.99
N VAL A 110 -4.64 20.67 -20.51
CA VAL A 110 -5.86 20.37 -21.26
C VAL A 110 -6.94 21.20 -20.60
N GLU A 111 -7.67 21.97 -21.35
CA GLU A 111 -8.81 22.74 -20.86
C GLU A 111 -9.67 21.88 -19.96
N GLN A 112 -9.53 22.11 -18.66
CA GLN A 112 -10.28 21.56 -17.54
C GLN A 112 -10.44 20.03 -17.41
N PRO A 113 -9.47 19.33 -16.85
CA PRO A 113 -9.73 18.27 -15.88
C PRO A 113 -9.03 18.51 -14.55
N PRO A 114 -9.48 17.87 -13.44
CA PRO A 114 -8.87 18.04 -12.14
C PRO A 114 -7.42 17.60 -12.13
N THR A 115 -6.56 18.40 -11.53
CA THR A 115 -5.11 18.19 -11.46
C THR A 115 -4.80 16.95 -10.63
N LEU A 116 -4.22 15.94 -11.27
CA LEU A 116 -3.71 14.73 -10.59
C LEU A 116 -2.42 15.07 -9.82
N ALA A 117 -2.51 15.15 -8.51
CA ALA A 117 -1.34 15.25 -7.65
C ALA A 117 -0.87 13.86 -7.23
N ILE A 118 0.31 13.45 -7.69
CA ILE A 118 0.93 12.19 -7.32
C ILE A 118 2.05 12.48 -6.33
N ARG A 119 1.92 11.96 -5.11
CA ARG A 119 2.96 12.05 -4.08
C ARG A 119 3.82 10.79 -4.12
N ILE A 120 5.11 10.96 -4.45
CA ILE A 120 6.07 9.85 -4.49
C ILE A 120 6.89 9.88 -3.20
N VAL A 121 6.77 8.82 -2.41
CA VAL A 121 7.60 8.60 -1.22
C VAL A 121 8.77 7.69 -1.62
N LYS A 122 10.00 8.22 -1.59
CA LYS A 122 11.21 7.42 -1.77
C LYS A 122 11.77 7.04 -0.40
N CYS A 123 11.75 5.77 -0.09
CA CYS A 123 12.38 5.23 1.10
C CYS A 123 13.76 4.66 0.73
N ARG A 124 14.82 5.11 1.40
CA ARG A 124 16.16 4.53 1.29
C ARG A 124 16.45 3.73 2.55
N LEU A 125 16.50 2.43 2.42
CA LEU A 125 16.93 1.56 3.48
C LEU A 125 18.41 1.80 3.78
N LYS A 126 18.73 2.27 4.98
CA LYS A 126 20.09 2.17 5.50
C LYS A 126 20.22 0.77 6.11
N VAL A 127 20.88 -0.13 5.40
CA VAL A 127 21.34 -1.37 5.98
C VAL A 127 22.45 -1.01 6.96
N LYS A 128 22.23 -1.14 8.26
CA LYS A 128 23.32 -1.21 9.22
C LYS A 128 23.99 -2.55 9.03
N HIS A 129 25.18 -2.55 8.44
CA HIS A 129 26.08 -3.66 8.60
C HIS A 129 26.52 -3.68 10.09
N VAL A 130 26.20 -4.77 10.77
CA VAL A 130 26.81 -5.15 12.04
C VAL A 130 28.17 -5.74 11.73
#